data_968db51d3e49056b3f26069f89677155
#
_entry.id   968db51d3e49056b3f26069f89677155
#
_cell.length_a   1.000
_cell.length_b   1.000
_cell.length_c   1.000
_cell.angle_alpha   90.00
_cell.angle_beta   90.00
_cell.angle_gamma   90.00
#
_symmetry.space_group_name_H-M   'P 1'
#
loop_
_entity.id
_entity.type
_entity.pdbx_description
1 polymer ?
#
loop_
_entity_poly.entity_id
_entity_poly.type
_entity_poly.pdbx_seq_one_letter_code
_entity_poly.pdbx_strand_id
1 'polypeptide(L)'
;MQFQKFFKDYNRSIFDLLDKFDTDLIDQSVKLIDKCRKTGGKVYIVGNGGSSSMASHVSVDFVKIAGVPSGTFNNTNLITCFANDYGHENWVSEAIKAYTNEKDMLILISSSGTSNNIVNAAS
;
A
#
# COMPACT_ATOMS: atom_id res chain seq x y z
N MET A 1 -5.69 -31.00 21.13
CA MET A 1 -6.20 -29.68 21.51
C MET A 1 -6.59 -28.91 20.26
N GLN A 2 -7.75 -28.27 20.27
CA GLN A 2 -8.31 -27.56 19.10
C GLN A 2 -7.42 -26.42 18.59
N PHE A 3 -6.76 -25.69 19.51
CA PHE A 3 -5.86 -24.58 19.18
C PHE A 3 -4.60 -25.03 18.42
N GLN A 4 -3.98 -26.15 18.80
CA GLN A 4 -2.80 -26.68 18.11
C GLN A 4 -3.11 -27.09 16.67
N LYS A 5 -4.29 -27.69 16.45
CA LYS A 5 -4.74 -28.04 15.10
C LYS A 5 -4.96 -26.78 14.26
N PHE A 6 -5.72 -25.80 14.80
CA PHE A 6 -5.96 -24.52 14.14
C PHE A 6 -4.64 -23.83 13.72
N PHE A 7 -3.68 -23.76 14.64
CA PHE A 7 -2.39 -23.12 14.36
C PHE A 7 -1.60 -23.80 13.25
N LYS A 8 -1.60 -25.14 13.24
CA LYS A 8 -0.94 -25.91 12.17
C LYS A 8 -1.63 -25.72 10.82
N ASP A 9 -2.95 -25.78 10.79
CA ASP A 9 -3.74 -25.60 9.57
C ASP A 9 -3.58 -24.18 9.01
N TYR A 10 -3.58 -23.17 9.89
CA TYR A 10 -3.33 -21.78 9.52
C TYR A 10 -1.95 -21.56 8.92
N ASN A 11 -0.90 -22.08 9.55
CA ASN A 11 0.46 -21.98 9.02
C ASN A 11 0.58 -22.66 7.66
N ARG A 12 0.00 -23.86 7.49
CA ARG A 12 0.00 -24.56 6.21
C ARG A 12 -0.67 -23.70 5.13
N SER A 13 -1.82 -23.10 5.40
CA SER A 13 -2.51 -22.26 4.43
C SER A 13 -1.68 -21.04 4.01
N ILE A 14 -0.91 -20.45 4.92
CA ILE A 14 0.01 -19.34 4.59
C ILE A 14 1.13 -19.83 3.65
N PHE A 15 1.77 -20.94 3.97
CA PHE A 15 2.84 -21.49 3.12
C PHE A 15 2.32 -21.88 1.73
N ASP A 16 1.14 -22.52 1.64
CA ASP A 16 0.51 -22.87 0.38
C ASP A 16 0.20 -21.64 -0.50
N LEU A 17 -0.09 -20.49 0.11
CA LEU A 17 -0.31 -19.21 -0.60
C LEU A 17 1.02 -18.60 -1.07
N LEU A 18 2.04 -18.63 -0.22
CA LEU A 18 3.37 -18.12 -0.57
C LEU A 18 4.01 -18.91 -1.71
N ASP A 19 3.87 -20.24 -1.68
CA ASP A 19 4.40 -21.14 -2.73
C ASP A 19 3.73 -20.90 -4.11
N LYS A 20 2.49 -20.40 -4.10
CA LYS A 20 1.74 -20.09 -5.32
C LYS A 20 1.94 -18.64 -5.80
N PHE A 21 2.70 -17.85 -5.06
CA PHE A 21 2.88 -16.46 -5.40
C PHE A 21 3.73 -16.30 -6.67
N ASP A 22 3.24 -15.49 -7.59
CA ASP A 22 3.95 -15.17 -8.83
C ASP A 22 5.14 -14.23 -8.56
N THR A 23 6.34 -14.80 -8.57
CA THR A 23 7.58 -14.05 -8.32
C THR A 23 7.90 -13.05 -9.42
N ASP A 24 7.38 -13.23 -10.64
CA ASP A 24 7.58 -12.28 -11.74
C ASP A 24 6.90 -10.94 -11.45
N LEU A 25 5.80 -10.96 -10.68
CA LEU A 25 5.14 -9.73 -10.22
C LEU A 25 6.01 -8.95 -9.24
N ILE A 26 6.81 -9.63 -8.42
CA ILE A 26 7.79 -8.97 -7.54
C ILE A 26 8.85 -8.27 -8.38
N ASP A 27 9.44 -8.97 -9.34
CA ASP A 27 10.46 -8.41 -10.23
C ASP A 27 9.95 -7.20 -11.02
N GLN A 28 8.70 -7.27 -11.52
CA GLN A 28 8.06 -6.14 -12.19
C GLN A 28 7.87 -4.96 -11.24
N SER A 29 7.41 -5.21 -10.01
CA SER A 29 7.22 -4.16 -9.00
C SER A 29 8.55 -3.48 -8.64
N VAL A 30 9.62 -4.25 -8.44
CA VAL A 30 10.97 -3.71 -8.18
C VAL A 30 11.46 -2.84 -9.33
N LYS A 31 11.25 -3.26 -10.59
CA LYS A 31 11.62 -2.46 -11.77
C LYS A 31 10.85 -1.14 -11.86
N LEU A 32 9.56 -1.16 -11.50
CA LEU A 32 8.73 0.06 -11.48
C LEU A 32 9.19 1.03 -10.38
N ILE A 33 9.50 0.53 -9.18
CA ILE A 33 10.02 1.32 -8.07
C ILE A 33 11.37 1.95 -8.46
N ASP A 34 12.28 1.18 -9.04
CA ASP A 34 13.58 1.69 -9.46
C ASP A 34 13.46 2.73 -10.59
N LYS A 35 12.54 2.51 -11.54
CA LYS A 35 12.22 3.50 -12.57
C LYS A 35 11.69 4.80 -11.95
N CYS A 36 10.72 4.71 -11.02
CA CYS A 36 10.18 5.86 -10.32
C CYS A 36 11.31 6.66 -9.63
N ARG A 37 12.15 5.98 -8.85
CA ARG A 37 13.31 6.58 -8.20
C ARG A 37 14.25 7.28 -9.17
N LYS A 38 14.60 6.63 -10.29
CA LYS A 38 15.52 7.18 -11.32
C LYS A 38 14.96 8.40 -12.04
N THR A 39 13.65 8.51 -12.16
CA THR A 39 12.99 9.68 -12.76
C THR A 39 12.73 10.83 -11.77
N GLY A 40 13.16 10.68 -10.52
CA GLY A 40 12.97 11.68 -9.47
C GLY A 40 11.58 11.68 -8.87
N GLY A 41 10.80 10.62 -9.06
CA GLY A 41 9.49 10.41 -8.45
C GLY A 41 9.59 9.87 -7.02
N LYS A 42 8.45 9.82 -6.34
CA LYS A 42 8.24 9.26 -5.00
C LYS A 42 7.28 8.09 -5.07
N VAL A 43 7.44 7.15 -4.15
CA VAL A 43 6.50 6.05 -3.98
C VAL A 43 5.57 6.37 -2.82
N TYR A 44 4.29 6.54 -3.09
CA TYR A 44 3.27 6.70 -2.05
C TYR A 44 2.60 5.36 -1.77
N ILE A 45 2.51 5.01 -0.47
CA ILE A 45 1.95 3.73 -0.03
C ILE A 45 0.72 4.03 0.82
N VAL A 46 -0.41 3.45 0.47
CA VAL A 46 -1.70 3.77 1.11
C VAL A 46 -2.48 2.51 1.43
N GLY A 47 -3.16 2.50 2.57
CA GLY A 47 -4.04 1.43 3.00
C GLY A 47 -4.94 1.88 4.16
N ASN A 48 -5.86 1.02 4.59
CA ASN A 48 -6.74 1.27 5.72
C ASN A 48 -6.32 0.46 6.95
N GLY A 49 -6.53 0.98 8.15
CA GLY A 49 -6.31 0.24 9.40
C GLY A 49 -4.92 -0.40 9.50
N GLY A 50 -4.84 -1.73 9.62
CA GLY A 50 -3.57 -2.46 9.66
C GLY A 50 -2.73 -2.27 8.39
N SER A 51 -3.36 -2.18 7.23
CA SER A 51 -2.66 -1.86 5.97
C SER A 51 -2.08 -0.45 5.96
N SER A 52 -2.72 0.51 6.65
CA SER A 52 -2.18 1.85 6.86
C SER A 52 -0.92 1.83 7.74
N SER A 53 -0.91 1.00 8.79
CA SER A 53 0.28 0.81 9.63
C SER A 53 1.45 0.20 8.85
N MET A 54 1.16 -0.80 8.01
CA MET A 54 2.16 -1.37 7.10
C MET A 54 2.69 -0.32 6.11
N ALA A 55 1.80 0.45 5.49
CA ALA A 55 2.16 1.53 4.57
C ALA A 55 3.12 2.53 5.22
N SER A 56 2.82 2.96 6.44
CA SER A 56 3.68 3.88 7.19
C SER A 56 5.06 3.28 7.47
N HIS A 57 5.14 2.02 7.89
CA HIS A 57 6.41 1.37 8.18
C HIS A 57 7.25 1.19 6.91
N VAL A 58 6.66 0.63 5.86
CA VAL A 58 7.34 0.38 4.59
C VAL A 58 7.82 1.68 3.94
N SER A 59 7.07 2.78 4.04
CA SER A 59 7.51 4.08 3.50
C SER A 59 8.80 4.58 4.17
N VAL A 60 8.95 4.34 5.47
CA VAL A 60 10.18 4.67 6.20
C VAL A 60 11.35 3.77 5.77
N ASP A 61 11.11 2.48 5.61
CA ASP A 61 12.14 1.53 5.15
C ASP A 61 12.58 1.84 3.72
N PHE A 62 11.68 2.23 2.84
CA PHE A 62 12.02 2.68 1.48
C PHE A 62 12.99 3.85 1.51
N VAL A 63 12.73 4.86 2.32
CA VAL A 63 13.61 6.03 2.45
C VAL A 63 14.94 5.64 3.10
N LYS A 64 14.89 4.95 4.25
CA LYS A 64 16.06 4.71 5.10
C LYS A 64 16.98 3.63 4.55
N ILE A 65 16.42 2.54 4.00
CA ILE A 65 17.17 1.34 3.61
C ILE A 65 17.40 1.29 2.10
N ALA A 66 16.34 1.51 1.33
CA ALA A 66 16.39 1.39 -0.13
C ALA A 66 16.78 2.69 -0.85
N GLY A 67 16.85 3.82 -0.17
CA GLY A 67 17.12 5.13 -0.80
C GLY A 67 16.05 5.54 -1.83
N VAL A 68 14.81 5.07 -1.63
CA VAL A 68 13.66 5.39 -2.49
C VAL A 68 12.82 6.47 -1.80
N PRO A 69 12.69 7.67 -2.36
CA PRO A 69 11.80 8.69 -1.81
C PRO A 69 10.38 8.12 -1.70
N SER A 70 9.82 8.13 -0.49
CA SER A 70 8.53 7.52 -0.23
C SER A 70 7.74 8.29 0.83
N GLY A 71 6.44 8.09 0.85
CA GLY A 71 5.52 8.68 1.81
C GLY A 71 4.20 7.95 1.89
N THR A 72 3.34 8.46 2.75
CA THR A 72 1.98 7.96 2.93
C THR A 72 1.04 9.12 3.27
N PHE A 73 -0.27 8.92 3.08
CA PHE A 73 -1.29 9.91 3.44
C PHE A 73 -1.89 9.68 4.84
N ASN A 74 -1.18 8.99 5.74
CA ASN A 74 -1.67 8.61 7.07
C ASN A 74 -1.65 9.77 8.10
N ASN A 75 -1.80 11.00 7.65
CA ASN A 75 -1.97 12.14 8.54
C ASN A 75 -3.45 12.27 8.94
N THR A 76 -3.73 12.31 10.24
CA THR A 76 -5.10 12.39 10.76
C THR A 76 -5.86 13.59 10.23
N ASN A 77 -5.22 14.75 10.17
CA ASN A 77 -5.88 15.97 9.67
C ASN A 77 -6.22 15.84 8.17
N LEU A 78 -5.31 15.27 7.38
CA LEU A 78 -5.57 15.01 5.96
C LEU A 78 -6.76 14.07 5.79
N ILE A 79 -6.74 12.92 6.47
CA ILE A 79 -7.81 11.93 6.35
C ILE A 79 -9.16 12.51 6.76
N THR A 80 -9.22 13.19 7.91
CA THR A 80 -10.49 13.73 8.42
C THR A 80 -11.01 14.88 7.57
N CYS A 81 -10.16 15.77 7.07
CA CYS A 81 -10.54 16.87 6.20
C CYS A 81 -11.04 16.33 4.85
N PHE A 82 -10.24 15.51 4.17
CA PHE A 82 -10.60 14.99 2.84
C PHE A 82 -11.82 14.07 2.90
N ALA A 83 -11.93 13.22 3.94
CA ALA A 83 -13.09 12.37 4.10
C ALA A 83 -14.37 13.17 4.42
N ASN A 84 -14.27 14.28 5.15
CA ASN A 84 -15.40 15.15 5.41
C ASN A 84 -15.87 15.87 4.14
N ASP A 85 -14.94 16.36 3.34
CA ASP A 85 -15.25 17.23 2.19
C ASP A 85 -15.61 16.42 0.92
N TYR A 86 -15.00 15.26 0.72
CA TYR A 86 -15.14 14.44 -0.51
C TYR A 86 -15.79 13.07 -0.30
N GLY A 87 -16.08 12.71 0.95
CA GLY A 87 -16.54 11.38 1.34
C GLY A 87 -15.39 10.39 1.55
N HIS A 88 -15.63 9.40 2.44
CA HIS A 88 -14.62 8.40 2.78
C HIS A 88 -14.17 7.56 1.59
N GLU A 89 -15.04 7.33 0.63
CA GLU A 89 -14.75 6.57 -0.59
C GLU A 89 -13.84 7.31 -1.57
N ASN A 90 -13.67 8.61 -1.43
CA ASN A 90 -12.91 9.45 -2.38
C ASN A 90 -11.65 10.09 -1.78
N TRP A 91 -11.49 10.07 -0.44
CA TRP A 91 -10.40 10.83 0.19
C TRP A 91 -9.01 10.44 -0.32
N VAL A 92 -8.78 9.16 -0.66
CA VAL A 92 -7.48 8.70 -1.17
C VAL A 92 -7.23 9.25 -2.56
N SER A 93 -8.21 9.14 -3.47
CA SER A 93 -8.08 9.66 -4.83
C SER A 93 -7.88 11.18 -4.86
N GLU A 94 -8.55 11.92 -3.97
CA GLU A 94 -8.36 13.37 -3.85
C GLU A 94 -6.99 13.71 -3.24
N ALA A 95 -6.50 12.94 -2.27
CA ALA A 95 -5.15 13.11 -1.74
C ALA A 95 -4.09 12.83 -2.84
N ILE A 96 -4.27 11.81 -3.66
CA ILE A 96 -3.40 11.54 -4.82
C ILE A 96 -3.36 12.76 -5.74
N LYS A 97 -4.49 13.28 -6.17
CA LYS A 97 -4.57 14.47 -7.04
C LYS A 97 -3.85 15.70 -6.44
N ALA A 98 -3.93 15.87 -5.12
CA ALA A 98 -3.35 17.01 -4.44
C ALA A 98 -1.83 16.92 -4.20
N TYR A 99 -1.31 15.72 -3.98
CA TYR A 99 0.06 15.51 -3.48
C TYR A 99 1.00 14.82 -4.45
N THR A 100 0.49 14.22 -5.54
CA THR A 100 1.33 13.45 -6.47
C THR A 100 1.43 14.10 -7.86
N ASN A 101 2.40 13.63 -8.63
CA ASN A 101 2.62 14.03 -10.01
C ASN A 101 2.90 12.79 -10.89
N GLU A 102 3.03 12.99 -12.19
CA GLU A 102 3.18 11.92 -13.20
C GLU A 102 4.42 11.03 -13.03
N LYS A 103 5.41 11.46 -12.23
CA LYS A 103 6.62 10.67 -11.96
C LYS A 103 6.44 9.75 -10.74
N ASP A 104 5.42 9.99 -9.95
CA ASP A 104 5.20 9.27 -8.71
C ASP A 104 4.54 7.92 -8.96
N MET A 105 4.76 6.99 -8.05
CA MET A 105 4.19 5.65 -8.06
C MET A 105 3.31 5.45 -6.83
N LEU A 106 2.23 4.70 -7.00
CA LEU A 106 1.31 4.34 -5.91
C LEU A 106 1.41 2.84 -5.62
N ILE A 107 1.45 2.51 -4.33
CA ILE A 107 1.24 1.15 -3.82
C ILE A 107 -0.01 1.19 -2.94
N LEU A 108 -1.05 0.54 -3.38
CA LEU A 108 -2.34 0.49 -2.69
C LEU A 108 -2.53 -0.87 -2.03
N ILE A 109 -2.75 -0.88 -0.70
CA ILE A 109 -2.86 -2.09 0.11
C ILE A 109 -4.30 -2.26 0.57
N SER A 110 -4.94 -3.35 0.14
CA SER A 110 -6.28 -3.75 0.59
C SER A 110 -6.35 -5.26 0.77
N SER A 111 -6.57 -5.73 2.00
CA SER A 111 -6.70 -7.16 2.29
C SER A 111 -7.94 -7.79 1.66
N SER A 112 -9.02 -7.02 1.51
CA SER A 112 -10.26 -7.48 0.86
C SER A 112 -10.25 -7.28 -0.66
N GLY A 113 -9.42 -6.36 -1.17
CA GLY A 113 -9.47 -5.91 -2.56
C GLY A 113 -10.70 -5.08 -2.93
N THR A 114 -11.60 -4.81 -1.97
CA THR A 114 -12.92 -4.19 -2.22
C THR A 114 -13.17 -2.91 -1.42
N SER A 115 -12.18 -2.38 -0.71
CA SER A 115 -12.32 -1.10 0.01
C SER A 115 -12.53 0.04 -0.98
N ASN A 116 -13.69 0.68 -0.98
CA ASN A 116 -14.09 1.67 -1.99
C ASN A 116 -13.06 2.80 -2.16
N ASN A 117 -12.50 3.33 -1.07
CA ASN A 117 -11.49 4.38 -1.15
C ASN A 117 -10.18 3.92 -1.81
N ILE A 118 -9.84 2.63 -1.73
CA ILE A 118 -8.66 2.05 -2.38
C ILE A 118 -8.97 1.72 -3.86
N VAL A 119 -10.16 1.19 -4.13
CA VAL A 119 -10.61 0.89 -5.50
C VAL A 119 -10.74 2.17 -6.32
N ASN A 120 -11.37 3.22 -5.77
CA ASN A 120 -11.50 4.52 -6.43
C ASN A 120 -10.14 5.20 -6.68
N ALA A 121 -9.16 4.94 -5.81
CA ALA A 121 -7.81 5.46 -5.97
C ALA A 121 -7.00 4.73 -7.06
N ALA A 122 -7.42 3.52 -7.45
CA ALA A 122 -6.77 2.72 -8.49
C ALA A 122 -7.36 2.99 -9.90
N SER A 123 -8.48 3.70 -9.99
CA SER A 123 -9.21 4.02 -11.24
C SER A 123 -8.75 5.33 -11.84
#